data_4a0b5d4d322118ab4bdaf9a65c885628
#
_entry.id   4a0b5d4d322118ab4bdaf9a65c885628
#
_cell.length_a   1.000
_cell.length_b   1.000
_cell.length_c   1.000
_cell.angle_alpha   90.00
_cell.angle_beta   90.00
_cell.angle_gamma   90.00
#
_symmetry.space_group_name_H-M   'P 1'
#
loop_
_entity.id
_entity.type
_entity.pdbx_description
1 polymer ?
#
loop_
_entity_poly.entity_id
_entity_poly.type
_entity_poly.pdbx_seq_one_letter_code
_entity_poly.pdbx_strand_id
1 'polypeptide(L)'
;MVKVREEQPLDIDGRIDIEFWLCRLNENYPSLNLARVREVCDLSEQAEAKAISTNTVWKAGRSSHRTGLDMADILTDLRVDEDGIIAAIIYRAVRENQITLNHVKKQFGEGVGTLVEGVL
;
A
#
# COMPACT_ATOMS: atom_id res chain seq x y z
N MET A 1 3.47 20.51 18.70
CA MET A 1 4.66 20.18 17.89
C MET A 1 4.25 19.36 16.68
N VAL A 2 4.61 19.80 15.51
CA VAL A 2 4.30 19.05 14.29
C VAL A 2 5.28 17.89 14.16
N LYS A 3 4.75 16.68 14.09
CA LYS A 3 5.58 15.49 13.88
C LYS A 3 6.02 15.43 12.42
N VAL A 4 7.32 15.48 12.19
CA VAL A 4 7.86 15.32 10.84
C VAL A 4 7.77 13.84 10.47
N ARG A 5 7.13 13.56 9.33
CA ARG A 5 7.03 12.18 8.86
C ARG A 5 8.41 11.69 8.43
N GLU A 6 8.77 10.48 8.87
CA GLU A 6 9.97 9.83 8.42
C GLU A 6 9.83 9.42 6.95
N GLU A 7 10.93 9.51 6.20
CA GLU A 7 10.95 8.99 4.84
C GLU A 7 10.84 7.48 4.85
N GLN A 8 10.31 6.91 3.76
CA GLN A 8 10.21 5.47 3.65
C GLN A 8 11.59 4.85 3.61
N PRO A 9 11.79 3.72 4.32
CA PRO A 9 13.09 3.04 4.30
C PRO A 9 13.39 2.48 2.91
N LEU A 10 14.61 2.69 2.44
CA LEU A 10 15.03 2.22 1.12
C LEU A 10 16.11 1.14 1.26
N ASP A 11 16.06 0.14 0.40
CA ASP A 11 17.10 -0.87 0.31
C ASP A 11 18.26 -0.38 -0.56
N ILE A 12 19.25 -1.23 -0.77
CA ILE A 12 20.46 -0.89 -1.53
C ILE A 12 20.15 -0.51 -2.99
N ASP A 13 19.04 -0.99 -3.54
CA ASP A 13 18.62 -0.71 -4.91
C ASP A 13 17.74 0.53 -5.03
N GLY A 14 17.49 1.23 -3.93
CA GLY A 14 16.64 2.40 -3.91
C GLY A 14 15.15 2.08 -3.86
N ARG A 15 14.79 0.82 -3.70
CA ARG A 15 13.40 0.39 -3.51
C ARG A 15 13.01 0.50 -2.05
N ILE A 16 11.70 0.62 -1.80
CA ILE A 16 11.20 0.62 -0.41
C ILE A 16 11.52 -0.74 0.22
N ASP A 17 12.18 -0.72 1.37
CA ASP A 17 12.50 -1.92 2.13
C ASP A 17 11.24 -2.35 2.90
N ILE A 18 10.46 -3.26 2.31
CA ILE A 18 9.18 -3.70 2.85
C ILE A 18 9.36 -4.39 4.20
N GLU A 19 10.40 -5.20 4.37
CA GLU A 19 10.63 -5.89 5.64
C GLU A 19 10.87 -4.91 6.78
N PHE A 20 11.68 -3.88 6.54
CA PHE A 20 11.91 -2.83 7.53
C PHE A 20 10.62 -2.05 7.81
N TRP A 21 9.88 -1.71 6.75
CA TRP A 21 8.62 -0.98 6.87
C TRP A 21 7.60 -1.77 7.68
N LEU A 22 7.50 -3.09 7.44
CA LEU A 22 6.60 -3.96 8.19
C LEU A 22 6.99 -4.06 9.66
N CYS A 23 8.28 -4.12 9.97
CA CYS A 23 8.75 -4.13 11.35
C CYS A 23 8.34 -2.84 12.07
N ARG A 24 8.51 -1.70 11.42
CA ARG A 24 8.12 -0.40 11.98
C ARG A 24 6.61 -0.32 12.18
N LEU A 25 5.84 -0.82 11.21
CA LEU A 25 4.39 -0.88 11.30
C LEU A 25 3.95 -1.75 12.47
N ASN A 26 4.57 -2.90 12.64
CA ASN A 26 4.25 -3.82 13.73
C ASN A 26 4.54 -3.23 15.11
N GLU A 27 5.62 -2.47 15.23
CA GLU A 27 5.93 -1.77 16.47
C GLU A 27 4.85 -0.75 16.83
N ASN A 28 4.33 -0.04 15.84
CA ASN A 28 3.30 0.97 16.03
C ASN A 28 1.90 0.36 16.19
N TYR A 29 1.64 -0.77 15.54
CA TYR A 29 0.31 -1.39 15.53
C TYR A 29 0.44 -2.93 15.58
N PRO A 30 0.74 -3.49 16.77
CA PRO A 30 1.05 -4.93 16.88
C PRO A 30 -0.09 -5.89 16.55
N SER A 31 -1.34 -5.42 16.57
CA SER A 31 -2.50 -6.28 16.33
C SER A 31 -2.76 -6.57 14.84
N LEU A 32 -2.03 -5.91 13.93
CA LEU A 32 -2.20 -6.16 12.50
C LEU A 32 -1.69 -7.54 12.10
N ASN A 33 -2.39 -8.16 11.17
CA ASN A 33 -1.92 -9.39 10.54
C ASN A 33 -0.86 -9.04 9.48
N LEU A 34 0.40 -9.14 9.86
CA LEU A 34 1.50 -8.75 8.97
C LEU A 34 1.57 -9.59 7.71
N ALA A 35 1.11 -10.84 7.72
CA ALA A 35 1.10 -11.67 6.53
C ALA A 35 0.18 -11.07 5.45
N ARG A 36 -1.00 -10.59 5.84
CA ARG A 36 -1.93 -9.92 4.91
C ARG A 36 -1.37 -8.60 4.41
N VAL A 37 -0.77 -7.82 5.32
CA VAL A 37 -0.18 -6.52 4.95
C VAL A 37 0.99 -6.74 4.00
N ARG A 38 1.84 -7.73 4.25
CA ARG A 38 2.94 -8.07 3.34
C ARG A 38 2.41 -8.45 1.96
N GLU A 39 1.35 -9.25 1.93
CA GLU A 39 0.75 -9.70 0.67
C GLU A 39 0.25 -8.52 -0.17
N VAL A 40 -0.42 -7.55 0.45
CA VAL A 40 -0.89 -6.36 -0.28
C VAL A 40 0.27 -5.46 -0.71
N CYS A 41 1.34 -5.35 0.08
CA CYS A 41 2.53 -4.61 -0.30
C CYS A 41 3.19 -5.22 -1.53
N ASP A 42 3.33 -6.55 -1.55
CA ASP A 42 3.90 -7.26 -2.69
C ASP A 42 3.05 -7.07 -3.94
N LEU A 43 1.73 -7.18 -3.80
CA LEU A 43 0.81 -6.97 -4.91
C LEU A 43 0.90 -5.55 -5.46
N SER A 44 0.95 -4.55 -4.60
CA SER A 44 1.08 -3.14 -4.97
C SER A 44 2.39 -2.90 -5.74
N GLU A 45 3.49 -3.43 -5.24
CA GLU A 45 4.81 -3.28 -5.87
C GLU A 45 4.83 -3.96 -7.25
N GLN A 46 4.32 -5.17 -7.35
CA GLN A 46 4.27 -5.92 -8.61
C GLN A 46 3.36 -5.23 -9.63
N ALA A 47 2.21 -4.73 -9.20
CA ALA A 47 1.28 -4.03 -10.09
C ALA A 47 1.92 -2.78 -10.68
N GLU A 48 2.63 -2.01 -9.88
CA GLU A 48 3.32 -0.81 -10.34
C GLU A 48 4.47 -1.18 -11.29
N ALA A 49 5.27 -2.17 -10.94
CA ALA A 49 6.39 -2.62 -11.77
C ALA A 49 5.91 -3.09 -13.14
N LYS A 50 4.81 -3.84 -13.17
CA LYS A 50 4.21 -4.29 -14.43
C LYS A 50 3.72 -3.11 -15.26
N ALA A 51 3.05 -2.14 -14.64
CA ALA A 51 2.56 -0.96 -15.33
C ALA A 51 3.68 -0.13 -15.91
N ILE A 52 4.79 0.02 -15.19
CA ILE A 52 5.98 0.73 -15.68
C ILE A 52 6.57 0.00 -16.89
N SER A 53 6.71 -1.32 -16.82
CA SER A 53 7.30 -2.12 -17.91
C SER A 53 6.46 -2.10 -19.18
N THR A 54 5.14 -1.87 -19.06
CA THR A 54 4.23 -1.79 -20.22
C THR A 54 3.97 -0.35 -20.67
N ASN A 55 4.67 0.62 -20.10
CA ASN A 55 4.48 2.05 -20.38
C ASN A 55 3.06 2.57 -20.13
N THR A 56 2.33 1.94 -19.24
CA THR A 56 0.98 2.38 -18.90
C THR A 56 0.96 3.42 -17.77
N VAL A 57 2.13 3.76 -17.23
CA VAL A 57 2.28 4.73 -16.15
C VAL A 57 3.22 5.85 -16.60
N TRP A 58 2.84 7.09 -16.28
CA TRP A 58 3.68 8.25 -16.50
C TRP A 58 4.87 8.24 -15.52
N LYS A 59 6.07 8.37 -16.06
CA LYS A 59 7.28 8.41 -15.22
C LYS A 59 7.32 9.60 -14.27
N ALA A 60 6.67 10.70 -14.65
CA ALA A 60 6.62 11.91 -13.83
C ALA A 60 5.61 11.80 -12.68
N GLY A 61 4.75 10.77 -12.68
CA GLY A 61 3.76 10.55 -11.64
C GLY A 61 4.38 10.01 -10.37
N ARG A 62 3.67 10.19 -9.26
CA ARG A 62 4.08 9.58 -8.00
C ARG A 62 3.90 8.07 -8.05
N SER A 63 4.82 7.35 -7.42
CA SER A 63 4.68 5.92 -7.23
C SER A 63 3.37 5.61 -6.49
N SER A 64 2.51 4.80 -7.10
CA SER A 64 1.27 4.36 -6.45
C SER A 64 1.57 3.48 -5.24
N HIS A 65 2.59 2.65 -5.32
CA HIS A 65 3.05 1.82 -4.21
C HIS A 65 3.49 2.69 -3.02
N ARG A 66 4.37 3.67 -3.27
CA ARG A 66 4.85 4.56 -2.22
C ARG A 66 3.72 5.39 -1.61
N THR A 67 2.83 5.92 -2.46
CA THR A 67 1.67 6.67 -1.99
C THR A 67 0.79 5.82 -1.08
N GLY A 68 0.56 4.57 -1.44
CA GLY A 68 -0.21 3.63 -0.62
C GLY A 68 0.43 3.41 0.75
N LEU A 69 1.75 3.23 0.80
CA LEU A 69 2.46 3.05 2.06
C LEU A 69 2.42 4.32 2.92
N ASP A 70 2.54 5.49 2.30
CA ASP A 70 2.43 6.76 3.02
C ASP A 70 1.05 6.93 3.64
N MET A 71 0.00 6.59 2.91
CA MET A 71 -1.37 6.60 3.44
C MET A 71 -1.54 5.61 4.59
N ALA A 72 -0.98 4.42 4.45
CA ALA A 72 -1.06 3.40 5.49
C ALA A 72 -0.40 3.87 6.78
N ASP A 73 0.74 4.56 6.69
CA ASP A 73 1.41 5.13 7.86
C ASP A 73 0.49 6.11 8.60
N ILE A 74 -0.19 6.98 7.87
CA ILE A 74 -1.13 7.95 8.47
C ILE A 74 -2.28 7.21 9.15
N LEU A 75 -2.88 6.26 8.46
CA LEU A 75 -4.04 5.53 8.98
C LEU A 75 -3.67 4.65 10.18
N THR A 76 -2.45 4.13 10.20
CA THR A 76 -1.93 3.38 11.35
C THR A 76 -1.85 4.26 12.59
N ASP A 77 -1.37 5.50 12.44
CA ASP A 77 -1.34 6.46 13.54
C ASP A 77 -2.74 6.81 14.04
N LEU A 78 -3.73 6.78 13.16
CA LEU A 78 -5.13 7.02 13.51
C LEU A 78 -5.85 5.76 14.00
N ARG A 79 -5.17 4.62 14.06
CA ARG A 79 -5.71 3.33 14.51
C ARG A 79 -6.91 2.86 13.67
N VAL A 80 -6.83 3.06 12.36
CA VAL A 80 -7.79 2.51 11.42
C VAL A 80 -7.63 0.99 11.41
N ASP A 81 -8.72 0.25 11.15
CA ASP A 81 -8.67 -1.20 11.18
C ASP A 81 -7.81 -1.79 10.03
N GLU A 82 -7.53 -3.08 10.13
CA GLU A 82 -6.66 -3.77 9.19
C GLU A 82 -7.14 -3.66 7.75
N ASP A 83 -8.44 -3.85 7.52
CA ASP A 83 -9.01 -3.75 6.17
C ASP A 83 -8.82 -2.35 5.59
N GLY A 84 -8.96 -1.32 6.41
CA GLY A 84 -8.73 0.07 6.00
C GLY A 84 -7.27 0.31 5.61
N ILE A 85 -6.34 -0.25 6.35
CA ILE A 85 -4.91 -0.12 6.05
C ILE A 85 -4.56 -0.85 4.76
N ILE A 86 -5.06 -2.07 4.56
CA ILE A 86 -4.85 -2.84 3.34
C ILE A 86 -5.45 -2.10 2.13
N ALA A 87 -6.66 -1.59 2.28
CA ALA A 87 -7.33 -0.81 1.22
C ALA A 87 -6.50 0.41 0.82
N ALA A 88 -5.92 1.12 1.79
CA ALA A 88 -5.08 2.28 1.53
C ALA A 88 -3.84 1.93 0.71
N ILE A 89 -3.22 0.79 1.00
CA ILE A 89 -2.00 0.37 0.29
C ILE A 89 -2.30 0.09 -1.18
N ILE A 90 -3.43 -0.52 -1.50
CA ILE A 90 -3.75 -0.96 -2.87
C ILE A 90 -4.63 0.02 -3.65
N TYR A 91 -5.30 0.94 -2.97
CA TYR A 91 -6.28 1.84 -3.57
C TYR A 91 -5.74 2.58 -4.80
N ARG A 92 -4.53 3.14 -4.70
CA ARG A 92 -3.95 3.93 -5.79
C ARG A 92 -3.67 3.08 -7.03
N ALA A 93 -3.26 1.84 -6.84
CA ALA A 93 -3.03 0.92 -7.94
C ALA A 93 -4.34 0.60 -8.69
N VAL A 94 -5.46 0.47 -7.97
CA VAL A 94 -6.76 0.28 -8.60
C VAL A 94 -7.20 1.52 -9.35
N ARG A 95 -7.02 2.70 -8.74
CA ARG A 95 -7.38 3.97 -9.37
C ARG A 95 -6.60 4.22 -10.67
N GLU A 96 -5.33 3.84 -10.70
CA GLU A 96 -4.47 4.02 -11.87
C GLU A 96 -4.59 2.85 -12.86
N ASN A 97 -5.56 1.96 -12.68
CA ASN A 97 -5.81 0.79 -13.52
C ASN A 97 -4.62 -0.17 -13.61
N GLN A 98 -3.79 -0.20 -12.59
CA GLN A 98 -2.67 -1.13 -12.50
C GLN A 98 -3.12 -2.52 -12.05
N ILE A 99 -4.24 -2.59 -11.34
CA ILE A 99 -4.86 -3.83 -10.89
C ILE A 99 -6.37 -3.64 -10.85
N THR A 100 -7.13 -4.74 -11.03
CA THR A 100 -8.59 -4.66 -11.03
C THR A 100 -9.17 -4.75 -9.63
N LEU A 101 -10.31 -4.12 -9.41
CA LEU A 101 -11.06 -4.23 -8.16
C LEU A 101 -11.46 -5.68 -7.87
N ASN A 102 -11.84 -6.45 -8.90
CA ASN A 102 -12.17 -7.86 -8.74
C ASN A 102 -11.01 -8.68 -8.17
N HIS A 103 -9.79 -8.41 -8.63
CA HIS A 103 -8.60 -9.07 -8.11
C HIS A 103 -8.43 -8.80 -6.61
N VAL A 104 -8.60 -7.54 -6.21
CA VAL A 104 -8.51 -7.15 -4.80
C VAL A 104 -9.56 -7.87 -3.97
N LYS A 105 -10.81 -7.91 -4.44
CA LYS A 105 -11.90 -8.61 -3.73
C LYS A 105 -11.60 -10.10 -3.57
N LYS A 106 -11.06 -10.74 -4.59
CA LYS A 106 -10.73 -12.16 -4.54
C LYS A 106 -9.60 -12.46 -3.57
N GLN A 107 -8.59 -11.61 -3.54
CA GLN A 107 -7.38 -11.86 -2.74
C GLN A 107 -7.53 -11.42 -1.28
N PHE A 108 -8.19 -10.29 -1.04
CA PHE A 108 -8.28 -9.69 0.29
C PHE A 108 -9.69 -9.66 0.89
N GLY A 109 -10.70 -10.03 0.12
CA GLY A 109 -12.07 -10.13 0.60
C GLY A 109 -12.93 -8.92 0.27
N GLU A 110 -14.23 -9.07 0.50
CA GLU A 110 -15.23 -8.05 0.19
C GLU A 110 -15.05 -6.78 1.04
N GLY A 111 -14.61 -6.92 2.30
CA GLY A 111 -14.39 -5.78 3.18
C GLY A 111 -13.39 -4.79 2.60
N VAL A 112 -12.24 -5.29 2.16
CA VAL A 112 -11.21 -4.46 1.52
C VAL A 112 -11.73 -3.89 0.19
N GLY A 113 -12.38 -4.73 -0.61
CA GLY A 113 -12.93 -4.31 -1.91
C GLY A 113 -13.96 -3.20 -1.77
N THR A 114 -14.84 -3.30 -0.80
CA THR A 114 -15.86 -2.27 -0.53
C THR A 114 -15.23 -0.94 -0.14
N LEU A 115 -14.18 -0.97 0.69
CA LEU A 115 -13.47 0.24 1.09
C LEU A 115 -12.77 0.90 -0.09
N VAL A 116 -12.12 0.12 -0.95
CA VAL A 116 -11.46 0.65 -2.15
C VAL A 116 -12.50 1.26 -3.09
N GLU A 117 -13.60 0.54 -3.34
CA GLU A 117 -14.67 1.02 -4.22
C GLU A 117 -15.25 2.34 -3.72
N GLY A 118 -15.41 2.50 -2.41
CA GLY A 118 -15.99 3.70 -1.82
C GLY A 118 -15.16 4.97 -2.00
N VAL A 119 -13.86 4.84 -2.27
CA VAL A 119 -12.95 5.98 -2.46
C VAL A 119 -12.51 6.21 -3.91
N LEU A 120 -12.94 5.35 -4.82
CA LEU A 120 -12.59 5.52 -6.24
C LEU A 120 -13.32 6.70 -6.93
#